data_1218705d6766970b9b643c70a4dfae76
#
_entry.id   1218705d6766970b9b643c70a4dfae76
#
_cell.length_a   1.000
_cell.length_b   1.000
_cell.length_c   1.000
_cell.angle_alpha   90.00
_cell.angle_beta   90.00
_cell.angle_gamma   90.00
#
_symmetry.space_group_name_H-M   'P 1'
#
loop_
_entity.id
_entity.type
_entity.pdbx_description
1 polymer ?
#
loop_
_entity_poly.entity_id
_entity_poly.type
_entity_poly.pdbx_seq_one_letter_code
_entity_poly.pdbx_strand_id
1 'polypeptide(L)'
;MAHRKNSKNIAVVTTYISDYIFPRLIQGMDRILTEQGYSIMLKNTGNSRQKEAQCLEDILTKDVDGLIIEPSKSQILCRNMPLYEQLDRMGIPYVFIQGSYLQMKNKPTILLDDAKGAYLLTKYLIDTGHRQIAGVFKADDSQGAERHKGYVKALQEAGMSYQPELVVWFHTEDRKVKPAVMVQMMLEAELPIDAVVCYNDQIAVEVIRMLERIGKKVPEDLSVTGYDDSMIARTGPVELTTVSHPQEKLGEMAAELLLELLHGIPPEESRVLRLIEPELVIRKSCMERR
;
A
#
# COMPACT_ATOMS: atom_id res chain seq x y z
N MET A 1 37.00 -1.54 11.20
CA MET A 1 35.93 -1.27 10.24
C MET A 1 36.54 -1.24 8.85
N ALA A 2 36.22 -2.21 7.99
CA ALA A 2 36.69 -2.20 6.62
C ALA A 2 36.06 -1.01 5.91
N HIS A 3 36.88 -0.15 5.29
CA HIS A 3 36.41 0.91 4.40
C HIS A 3 35.61 0.27 3.28
N ARG A 4 34.27 0.36 3.39
CA ARG A 4 33.39 -0.07 2.32
C ARG A 4 33.67 0.85 1.13
N LYS A 5 34.07 0.28 0.00
CA LYS A 5 34.18 1.03 -1.25
C LYS A 5 32.80 1.64 -1.53
N ASN A 6 32.76 2.94 -1.75
CA ASN A 6 31.55 3.64 -2.18
C ASN A 6 31.23 3.16 -3.62
N SER A 7 30.34 2.19 -3.73
CA SER A 7 29.99 1.54 -5.01
C SER A 7 29.09 2.41 -5.87
N LYS A 8 28.48 3.43 -5.24
CA LYS A 8 27.45 4.26 -5.84
C LYS A 8 26.24 3.48 -6.36
N ASN A 9 25.94 2.31 -5.77
CA ASN A 9 24.80 1.48 -6.09
C ASN A 9 23.83 1.42 -4.90
N ILE A 10 22.58 1.69 -5.16
CA ILE A 10 21.48 1.52 -4.21
C ILE A 10 20.57 0.39 -4.69
N ALA A 11 20.29 -0.58 -3.83
CA ALA A 11 19.28 -1.58 -4.12
C ALA A 11 17.88 -1.03 -3.82
N VAL A 12 16.96 -1.24 -4.76
CA VAL A 12 15.53 -0.93 -4.57
C VAL A 12 14.76 -2.24 -4.76
N VAL A 13 14.14 -2.71 -3.69
CA VAL A 13 13.36 -3.96 -3.66
C VAL A 13 11.90 -3.61 -3.48
N THR A 14 11.06 -3.92 -4.48
CA THR A 14 9.62 -3.65 -4.45
C THR A 14 8.83 -4.94 -4.60
N THR A 15 7.57 -4.94 -4.21
CA THR A 15 6.69 -6.10 -4.43
C THR A 15 6.37 -6.26 -5.90
N TYR A 16 6.26 -5.16 -6.65
CA TYR A 16 6.05 -5.15 -8.11
C TYR A 16 6.89 -4.04 -8.75
N ILE A 17 7.24 -4.16 -10.03
CA ILE A 17 8.06 -3.15 -10.75
C ILE A 17 7.20 -2.38 -11.76
N SER A 18 6.47 -3.09 -12.59
CA SER A 18 5.76 -2.53 -13.73
C SER A 18 4.29 -2.28 -13.46
N ASP A 19 3.83 -2.66 -12.27
CA ASP A 19 2.42 -2.63 -11.95
C ASP A 19 2.07 -1.35 -11.20
N TYR A 20 1.05 -0.62 -11.70
CA TYR A 20 0.19 0.26 -10.96
C TYR A 20 0.86 1.56 -10.42
N ILE A 21 1.32 1.58 -9.18
CA ILE A 21 1.90 2.79 -8.54
C ILE A 21 3.44 2.81 -8.60
N PHE A 22 4.08 1.66 -8.81
CA PHE A 22 5.52 1.50 -8.67
C PHE A 22 6.36 2.29 -9.67
N PRO A 23 5.97 2.47 -10.96
CA PRO A 23 6.76 3.28 -11.88
C PRO A 23 7.01 4.70 -11.40
N ARG A 24 6.01 5.38 -10.83
CA ARG A 24 6.16 6.74 -10.30
C ARG A 24 6.98 6.77 -9.01
N LEU A 25 6.80 5.77 -8.14
CA LEU A 25 7.59 5.61 -6.93
C LEU A 25 9.08 5.48 -7.27
N ILE A 26 9.41 4.60 -8.22
CA ILE A 26 10.78 4.38 -8.70
C ILE A 26 11.33 5.66 -9.35
N GLN A 27 10.54 6.37 -10.14
CA GLN A 27 10.92 7.63 -10.76
C GLN A 27 11.33 8.68 -9.71
N GLY A 28 10.57 8.80 -8.61
CA GLY A 28 10.91 9.71 -7.50
C GLY A 28 12.26 9.34 -6.86
N MET A 29 12.49 8.05 -6.61
CA MET A 29 13.77 7.57 -6.06
C MET A 29 14.93 7.83 -7.04
N ASP A 30 14.75 7.49 -8.32
CA ASP A 30 15.77 7.61 -9.36
C ASP A 30 16.24 9.05 -9.52
N ARG A 31 15.32 10.00 -9.54
CA ARG A 31 15.66 11.41 -9.65
C ARG A 31 16.62 11.85 -8.54
N ILE A 32 16.27 11.59 -7.28
CA ILE A 32 17.08 12.02 -6.12
C ILE A 32 18.42 11.26 -6.07
N LEU A 33 18.42 9.96 -6.32
CA LEU A 33 19.64 9.15 -6.24
C LEU A 33 20.61 9.46 -7.38
N THR A 34 20.11 9.66 -8.61
CA THR A 34 20.93 9.99 -9.78
C THR A 34 21.58 11.37 -9.64
N GLU A 35 20.88 12.38 -9.09
CA GLU A 35 21.46 13.69 -8.79
C GLU A 35 22.65 13.62 -7.83
N GLN A 36 22.69 12.59 -6.96
CA GLN A 36 23.78 12.33 -6.02
C GLN A 36 24.81 11.31 -6.56
N GLY A 37 24.70 10.94 -7.82
CA GLY A 37 25.62 10.05 -8.53
C GLY A 37 25.46 8.58 -8.14
N TYR A 38 24.29 8.16 -7.64
CA TYR A 38 23.98 6.75 -7.38
C TYR A 38 23.22 6.12 -8.54
N SER A 39 23.46 4.83 -8.75
CA SER A 39 22.71 3.99 -9.68
C SER A 39 21.74 3.09 -8.89
N ILE A 40 20.58 2.78 -9.48
CA ILE A 40 19.59 1.88 -8.87
C ILE A 40 19.74 0.46 -9.39
N MET A 41 19.83 -0.51 -8.47
CA MET A 41 19.68 -1.93 -8.74
C MET A 41 18.26 -2.36 -8.33
N LEU A 42 17.39 -2.53 -9.32
CA LEU A 42 15.99 -2.84 -9.08
C LEU A 42 15.75 -4.35 -8.95
N LYS A 43 14.98 -4.76 -7.92
CA LYS A 43 14.57 -6.14 -7.65
C LYS A 43 13.09 -6.22 -7.34
N ASN A 44 12.49 -7.39 -7.63
CA ASN A 44 11.07 -7.64 -7.49
C ASN A 44 10.82 -8.93 -6.68
N THR A 45 10.00 -8.81 -5.62
CA THR A 45 9.65 -9.96 -4.77
C THR A 45 8.33 -10.63 -5.15
N GLY A 46 7.43 -9.96 -5.89
CA GLY A 46 6.06 -10.44 -6.11
C GLY A 46 5.27 -10.65 -4.81
N ASN A 47 5.62 -9.91 -3.76
CA ASN A 47 5.11 -10.06 -2.38
C ASN A 47 5.36 -11.48 -1.79
N SER A 48 6.47 -12.12 -2.18
CA SER A 48 6.90 -13.43 -1.68
C SER A 48 8.06 -13.30 -0.71
N ARG A 49 7.90 -13.80 0.52
CA ARG A 49 8.96 -13.81 1.54
C ARG A 49 10.20 -14.62 1.11
N GLN A 50 10.01 -15.67 0.32
CA GLN A 50 11.12 -16.46 -0.21
C GLN A 50 11.92 -15.66 -1.24
N LYS A 51 11.24 -14.95 -2.16
CA LYS A 51 11.92 -14.07 -3.11
C LYS A 51 12.55 -12.86 -2.43
N GLU A 52 11.96 -12.34 -1.36
CA GLU A 52 12.59 -11.29 -0.55
C GLU A 52 13.90 -11.80 0.07
N ALA A 53 13.92 -13.02 0.65
CA ALA A 53 15.14 -13.64 1.15
C ALA A 53 16.21 -13.74 0.05
N GLN A 54 15.86 -14.25 -1.13
CA GLN A 54 16.79 -14.33 -2.28
C GLN A 54 17.32 -12.95 -2.71
N CYS A 55 16.46 -11.92 -2.69
CA CYS A 55 16.88 -10.55 -2.97
C CYS A 55 17.89 -10.03 -1.93
N LEU A 56 17.62 -10.27 -0.64
CA LEU A 56 18.50 -9.86 0.46
C LEU A 56 19.83 -10.61 0.43
N GLU A 57 19.82 -11.93 0.22
CA GLU A 57 21.04 -12.75 0.05
C GLU A 57 21.91 -12.24 -1.11
N ASP A 58 21.30 -11.94 -2.24
CA ASP A 58 22.01 -11.39 -3.40
C ASP A 58 22.60 -10.00 -3.10
N ILE A 59 21.87 -9.13 -2.41
CA ILE A 59 22.35 -7.81 -1.98
C ILE A 59 23.53 -7.91 -1.03
N LEU A 60 23.52 -8.87 -0.11
CA LEU A 60 24.61 -9.10 0.85
C LEU A 60 25.92 -9.54 0.16
N THR A 61 25.85 -10.10 -1.05
CA THR A 61 27.01 -10.53 -1.83
C THR A 61 27.48 -9.48 -2.84
N LYS A 62 26.69 -8.45 -3.10
CA LYS A 62 27.00 -7.38 -4.06
C LYS A 62 27.51 -6.12 -3.39
N ASP A 63 28.22 -5.31 -4.17
CA ASP A 63 28.64 -3.97 -3.75
C ASP A 63 27.44 -3.01 -3.86
N VAL A 64 26.70 -2.84 -2.77
CA VAL A 64 25.64 -1.84 -2.62
C VAL A 64 25.89 -1.01 -1.37
N ASP A 65 25.62 0.28 -1.44
CA ASP A 65 25.83 1.20 -0.34
C ASP A 65 24.63 1.27 0.60
N GLY A 66 23.42 1.03 0.08
CA GLY A 66 22.17 1.07 0.85
C GLY A 66 21.00 0.37 0.16
N LEU A 67 19.88 0.30 0.85
CA LEU A 67 18.71 -0.42 0.39
C LEU A 67 17.42 0.37 0.69
N ILE A 68 16.54 0.48 -0.29
CA ILE A 68 15.13 0.88 -0.10
C ILE A 68 14.28 -0.36 -0.36
N ILE A 69 13.41 -0.73 0.57
CA ILE A 69 12.67 -2.00 0.49
C ILE A 69 11.22 -1.86 0.91
N GLU A 70 10.33 -2.39 0.06
CA GLU A 70 8.96 -2.71 0.43
C GLU A 70 8.92 -4.14 0.97
N PRO A 71 8.57 -4.34 2.26
CA PRO A 71 8.61 -5.65 2.88
C PRO A 71 7.49 -6.55 2.38
N SER A 72 7.82 -7.81 2.05
CA SER A 72 6.85 -8.78 1.57
C SER A 72 5.99 -9.34 2.71
N LYS A 73 4.66 -9.36 2.51
CA LYS A 73 3.69 -9.87 3.48
C LYS A 73 3.90 -9.25 4.88
N SER A 74 3.97 -7.92 4.91
CA SER A 74 4.37 -7.13 6.08
C SER A 74 3.46 -7.28 7.31
N GLN A 75 2.23 -7.77 7.15
CA GLN A 75 1.32 -8.07 8.26
C GLN A 75 1.72 -9.34 9.02
N ILE A 76 2.54 -10.21 8.43
CA ILE A 76 2.94 -11.48 9.03
C ILE A 76 4.35 -11.33 9.61
N LEU A 77 4.66 -12.08 10.67
CA LEU A 77 5.99 -12.08 11.28
C LEU A 77 7.10 -12.30 10.24
N CYS A 78 8.09 -11.41 10.25
CA CYS A 78 9.24 -11.50 9.37
C CYS A 78 10.06 -12.76 9.67
N ARG A 79 10.22 -13.64 8.70
CA ARG A 79 11.10 -14.80 8.80
C ARG A 79 12.52 -14.52 8.32
N ASN A 80 12.73 -13.38 7.64
CA ASN A 80 14.00 -12.96 7.06
C ASN A 80 14.83 -12.10 8.03
N MET A 81 14.46 -12.04 9.32
CA MET A 81 15.17 -11.27 10.35
C MET A 81 16.69 -11.49 10.34
N PRO A 82 17.22 -12.73 10.23
CA PRO A 82 18.67 -12.94 10.19
C PRO A 82 19.38 -12.21 9.05
N LEU A 83 18.72 -12.04 7.89
CA LEU A 83 19.28 -11.31 6.74
C LEU A 83 19.30 -9.80 7.00
N TYR A 84 18.28 -9.25 7.62
CA TYR A 84 18.27 -7.83 8.05
C TYR A 84 19.32 -7.56 9.13
N GLU A 85 19.48 -8.47 10.11
CA GLU A 85 20.56 -8.39 11.10
C GLU A 85 21.96 -8.46 10.44
N GLN A 86 22.09 -9.19 9.33
CA GLN A 86 23.34 -9.23 8.59
C GLN A 86 23.61 -7.90 7.86
N LEU A 87 22.57 -7.24 7.28
CA LEU A 87 22.70 -5.89 6.76
C LEU A 87 23.16 -4.91 7.84
N ASP A 88 22.56 -4.98 9.03
CA ASP A 88 22.98 -4.16 10.20
C ASP A 88 24.43 -4.40 10.58
N ARG A 89 24.89 -5.66 10.67
CA ARG A 89 26.30 -6.01 10.96
C ARG A 89 27.27 -5.52 9.91
N MET A 90 26.84 -5.50 8.66
CA MET A 90 27.65 -5.01 7.53
C MET A 90 27.61 -3.49 7.41
N GLY A 91 26.79 -2.80 8.20
CA GLY A 91 26.60 -1.35 8.14
C GLY A 91 25.95 -0.89 6.84
N ILE A 92 25.07 -1.71 6.24
CA ILE A 92 24.27 -1.34 5.07
C ILE A 92 22.98 -0.71 5.57
N PRO A 93 22.81 0.62 5.47
CA PRO A 93 21.55 1.26 5.88
C PRO A 93 20.42 0.86 4.95
N TYR A 94 19.22 0.79 5.52
CA TYR A 94 18.02 0.52 4.74
C TYR A 94 16.81 1.31 5.25
N VAL A 95 15.90 1.60 4.32
CA VAL A 95 14.65 2.33 4.55
C VAL A 95 13.49 1.46 4.08
N PHE A 96 12.51 1.26 4.96
CA PHE A 96 11.25 0.64 4.58
C PHE A 96 10.31 1.64 3.90
N ILE A 97 9.57 1.17 2.91
CA ILE A 97 8.53 1.93 2.22
C ILE A 97 7.24 1.12 2.15
N GLN A 98 6.09 1.79 2.10
CA GLN A 98 4.75 1.19 1.91
C GLN A 98 4.31 0.25 3.04
N GLY A 99 5.19 -0.19 3.88
CA GLY A 99 4.94 -1.08 4.99
C GLY A 99 6.19 -1.26 5.85
N SER A 100 6.03 -1.88 7.00
CA SER A 100 7.14 -2.31 7.86
C SER A 100 6.75 -3.57 8.62
N TYR A 101 7.74 -4.35 9.03
CA TYR A 101 7.47 -5.49 9.90
C TYR A 101 7.26 -5.04 11.35
N LEU A 102 6.31 -5.66 12.03
CA LEU A 102 5.99 -5.37 13.44
C LEU A 102 7.22 -5.48 14.36
N GLN A 103 8.14 -6.42 14.03
CA GLN A 103 9.39 -6.64 14.77
C GLN A 103 10.45 -5.54 14.52
N MET A 104 10.25 -4.67 13.54
CA MET A 104 11.24 -3.71 13.03
C MET A 104 10.74 -2.26 13.03
N LYS A 105 9.84 -1.92 13.97
CA LYS A 105 9.23 -0.57 14.08
C LYS A 105 10.23 0.56 14.35
N ASN A 106 11.43 0.22 14.83
CA ASN A 106 12.52 1.15 15.09
C ASN A 106 13.38 1.43 13.85
N LYS A 107 13.04 0.86 12.70
CA LYS A 107 13.80 1.09 11.46
C LYS A 107 13.20 2.23 10.64
N PRO A 108 14.06 3.00 9.95
CA PRO A 108 13.61 4.11 9.09
C PRO A 108 12.53 3.66 8.10
N THR A 109 11.39 4.36 8.11
CA THR A 109 10.20 3.93 7.37
C THR A 109 9.42 5.13 6.84
N ILE A 110 9.01 5.08 5.58
CA ILE A 110 8.11 6.06 4.95
C ILE A 110 6.80 5.35 4.58
N LEU A 111 5.69 5.81 5.12
CA LEU A 111 4.36 5.25 4.88
C LEU A 111 3.37 6.34 4.45
N LEU A 112 2.32 5.94 3.77
CA LEU A 112 1.08 6.69 3.72
C LEU A 112 0.30 6.43 5.02
N ASP A 113 -0.48 7.40 5.52
CA ASP A 113 -1.43 7.15 6.61
C ASP A 113 -2.66 6.40 6.07
N ASP A 114 -2.46 5.08 5.93
CA ASP A 114 -3.46 4.17 5.38
C ASP A 114 -4.75 4.14 6.21
N ALA A 115 -4.64 4.26 7.53
CA ALA A 115 -5.81 4.31 8.42
C ALA A 115 -6.61 5.60 8.20
N LYS A 116 -5.94 6.75 8.09
CA LYS A 116 -6.59 8.03 7.79
C LYS A 116 -7.27 8.00 6.42
N GLY A 117 -6.61 7.45 5.40
CA GLY A 117 -7.17 7.38 4.05
C GLY A 117 -8.47 6.55 3.99
N ALA A 118 -8.47 5.35 4.57
CA ALA A 118 -9.66 4.52 4.61
C ALA A 118 -10.77 5.10 5.50
N TYR A 119 -10.39 5.79 6.59
CA TYR A 119 -11.32 6.56 7.39
C TYR A 119 -12.01 7.65 6.56
N LEU A 120 -11.27 8.42 5.77
CA LEU A 120 -11.82 9.48 4.92
C LEU A 120 -12.83 8.94 3.89
N LEU A 121 -12.50 7.83 3.23
CA LEU A 121 -13.41 7.17 2.26
C LEU A 121 -14.70 6.68 2.93
N THR A 122 -14.56 5.98 4.05
CA THR A 122 -15.72 5.42 4.77
C THR A 122 -16.58 6.52 5.34
N LYS A 123 -15.98 7.54 5.94
CA LYS A 123 -16.68 8.70 6.45
C LYS A 123 -17.45 9.43 5.34
N TYR A 124 -16.83 9.62 4.17
CA TYR A 124 -17.50 10.23 3.03
C TYR A 124 -18.76 9.46 2.61
N LEU A 125 -18.68 8.13 2.53
CA LEU A 125 -19.85 7.30 2.24
C LEU A 125 -20.95 7.46 3.31
N ILE A 126 -20.57 7.48 4.58
CA ILE A 126 -21.53 7.68 5.68
C ILE A 126 -22.18 9.06 5.60
N ASP A 127 -21.39 10.11 5.38
CA ASP A 127 -21.87 11.50 5.28
C ASP A 127 -22.80 11.69 4.07
N THR A 128 -22.61 10.92 3.00
CA THR A 128 -23.47 10.89 1.81
C THR A 128 -24.65 9.90 1.90
N GLY A 129 -24.94 9.38 3.09
CA GLY A 129 -26.16 8.63 3.39
C GLY A 129 -26.05 7.11 3.32
N HIS A 130 -24.89 6.53 3.00
CA HIS A 130 -24.72 5.07 3.00
C HIS A 130 -24.77 4.50 4.41
N ARG A 131 -25.37 3.32 4.56
CA ARG A 131 -25.58 2.66 5.87
C ARG A 131 -25.13 1.21 5.92
N GLN A 132 -24.99 0.56 4.78
CA GLN A 132 -24.60 -0.85 4.65
C GLN A 132 -23.34 -0.94 3.79
N ILE A 133 -22.24 -0.60 4.40
CA ILE A 133 -20.95 -0.44 3.71
C ILE A 133 -20.13 -1.71 3.85
N ALA A 134 -19.91 -2.42 2.75
CA ALA A 134 -18.98 -3.54 2.72
C ALA A 134 -17.52 -3.08 2.64
N GLY A 135 -16.59 -3.88 3.15
CA GLY A 135 -15.16 -3.62 3.09
C GLY A 135 -14.40 -4.77 2.45
N VAL A 136 -13.45 -4.47 1.59
CA VAL A 136 -12.58 -5.46 0.93
C VAL A 136 -11.14 -5.11 1.22
N PHE A 137 -10.44 -5.91 2.04
CA PHE A 137 -9.12 -5.62 2.57
C PHE A 137 -8.13 -6.75 2.31
N LYS A 138 -6.85 -6.40 2.22
CA LYS A 138 -5.77 -7.36 2.03
C LYS A 138 -5.22 -7.82 3.38
N ALA A 139 -5.15 -9.14 3.58
CA ALA A 139 -4.81 -9.75 4.86
C ALA A 139 -3.31 -9.90 5.11
N ASP A 140 -2.50 -9.88 4.07
CA ASP A 140 -1.08 -10.24 4.14
C ASP A 140 -0.12 -9.04 4.03
N ASP A 141 -0.63 -7.79 4.05
CA ASP A 141 0.21 -6.61 4.21
C ASP A 141 -0.32 -5.65 5.31
N SER A 142 0.56 -4.81 5.84
CA SER A 142 0.23 -3.86 6.89
C SER A 142 -0.74 -2.77 6.42
N GLN A 143 -0.70 -2.41 5.13
CA GLN A 143 -1.61 -1.43 4.54
C GLN A 143 -3.06 -1.90 4.64
N GLY A 144 -3.34 -3.17 4.32
CA GLY A 144 -4.70 -3.71 4.42
C GLY A 144 -5.25 -3.71 5.84
N ALA A 145 -4.42 -4.02 6.83
CA ALA A 145 -4.80 -3.96 8.24
C ALA A 145 -5.09 -2.52 8.70
N GLU A 146 -4.24 -1.55 8.31
CA GLU A 146 -4.45 -0.14 8.66
C GLU A 146 -5.67 0.45 7.93
N ARG A 147 -5.89 0.12 6.64
CA ARG A 147 -7.11 0.53 5.91
C ARG A 147 -8.38 -0.03 6.56
N HIS A 148 -8.37 -1.30 6.96
CA HIS A 148 -9.48 -1.88 7.73
C HIS A 148 -9.72 -1.15 9.06
N LYS A 149 -8.66 -0.81 9.78
CA LYS A 149 -8.76 -0.05 11.03
C LYS A 149 -9.41 1.33 10.83
N GLY A 150 -9.05 2.04 9.75
CA GLY A 150 -9.67 3.31 9.38
C GLY A 150 -11.17 3.16 9.06
N TYR A 151 -11.53 2.12 8.30
CA TYR A 151 -12.91 1.76 8.00
C TYR A 151 -13.72 1.50 9.28
N VAL A 152 -13.21 0.65 10.17
CA VAL A 152 -13.89 0.35 11.46
C VAL A 152 -14.03 1.61 12.30
N LYS A 153 -13.00 2.45 12.37
CA LYS A 153 -13.05 3.71 13.13
C LYS A 153 -14.18 4.63 12.63
N ALA A 154 -14.32 4.78 11.31
CA ALA A 154 -15.38 5.63 10.74
C ALA A 154 -16.79 5.10 11.07
N LEU A 155 -17.00 3.78 10.98
CA LEU A 155 -18.27 3.16 11.37
C LEU A 155 -18.58 3.41 12.85
N GLN A 156 -17.61 3.18 13.74
CA GLN A 156 -17.77 3.36 15.17
C GLN A 156 -18.12 4.81 15.55
N GLU A 157 -17.43 5.79 14.98
CA GLU A 157 -17.69 7.22 15.22
C GLU A 157 -19.08 7.65 14.73
N ALA A 158 -19.61 6.98 13.72
CA ALA A 158 -20.97 7.20 13.22
C ALA A 158 -22.05 6.41 13.98
N GLY A 159 -21.67 5.64 15.00
CA GLY A 159 -22.61 4.78 15.76
C GLY A 159 -23.12 3.57 14.96
N MET A 160 -22.42 3.20 13.88
CA MET A 160 -22.76 2.05 13.03
C MET A 160 -22.09 0.78 13.56
N SER A 161 -22.84 -0.32 13.57
CA SER A 161 -22.30 -1.62 13.98
C SER A 161 -21.34 -2.18 12.95
N TYR A 162 -20.20 -2.68 13.40
CA TYR A 162 -19.31 -3.48 12.57
C TYR A 162 -19.95 -4.84 12.29
N GLN A 163 -20.04 -5.21 11.03
CA GLN A 163 -20.63 -6.46 10.56
C GLN A 163 -19.55 -7.30 9.86
N PRO A 164 -19.00 -8.34 10.51
CA PRO A 164 -17.92 -9.15 9.93
C PRO A 164 -18.30 -9.81 8.60
N GLU A 165 -19.57 -10.12 8.39
CA GLU A 165 -20.13 -10.69 7.16
C GLU A 165 -20.07 -9.75 5.95
N LEU A 166 -19.92 -8.45 6.18
CA LEU A 166 -19.70 -7.44 5.13
C LEU A 166 -18.21 -7.19 4.86
N VAL A 167 -17.30 -7.94 5.47
CA VAL A 167 -15.87 -7.73 5.32
C VAL A 167 -15.20 -8.91 4.61
N VAL A 168 -14.58 -8.63 3.48
CA VAL A 168 -13.81 -9.58 2.69
C VAL A 168 -12.32 -9.40 2.96
N TRP A 169 -11.66 -10.47 3.36
CA TRP A 169 -10.20 -10.55 3.45
C TRP A 169 -9.65 -11.40 2.31
N PHE A 170 -8.71 -10.84 1.55
CA PHE A 170 -8.02 -11.54 0.49
C PHE A 170 -6.49 -11.53 0.70
N HIS A 171 -5.79 -12.42 0.02
CA HIS A 171 -4.33 -12.51 0.04
C HIS A 171 -3.76 -12.20 -1.34
N THR A 172 -2.45 -12.03 -1.43
CA THR A 172 -1.75 -11.79 -2.69
C THR A 172 -2.09 -12.81 -3.77
N GLU A 173 -2.25 -14.08 -3.38
CA GLU A 173 -2.47 -15.20 -4.28
C GLU A 173 -3.87 -15.21 -4.91
N ASP A 174 -4.88 -14.74 -4.19
CA ASP A 174 -6.29 -14.78 -4.62
C ASP A 174 -6.86 -13.38 -5.02
N ARG A 175 -6.01 -12.35 -5.05
CA ARG A 175 -6.40 -10.96 -5.27
C ARG A 175 -7.18 -10.69 -6.56
N LYS A 176 -6.95 -11.50 -7.61
CA LYS A 176 -7.60 -11.31 -8.92
C LYS A 176 -9.03 -11.87 -8.98
N VAL A 177 -9.39 -12.74 -8.05
CA VAL A 177 -10.65 -13.48 -8.12
C VAL A 177 -11.51 -13.25 -6.89
N LYS A 178 -10.97 -13.51 -5.70
CA LYS A 178 -11.72 -13.52 -4.45
C LYS A 178 -12.45 -12.21 -4.14
N PRO A 179 -11.86 -11.01 -4.30
CA PRO A 179 -12.56 -9.76 -3.99
C PRO A 179 -13.91 -9.62 -4.71
N ALA A 180 -13.90 -9.74 -6.03
CA ALA A 180 -15.11 -9.59 -6.84
C ALA A 180 -16.13 -10.70 -6.60
N VAL A 181 -15.66 -11.96 -6.51
CA VAL A 181 -16.54 -13.12 -6.24
C VAL A 181 -17.23 -13.00 -4.89
N MET A 182 -16.52 -12.59 -3.83
CA MET A 182 -17.12 -12.45 -2.51
C MET A 182 -18.15 -11.32 -2.44
N VAL A 183 -17.92 -10.19 -3.11
CA VAL A 183 -18.92 -9.11 -3.23
C VAL A 183 -20.15 -9.61 -4.02
N GLN A 184 -19.94 -10.37 -5.10
CA GLN A 184 -21.05 -10.99 -5.84
C GLN A 184 -21.87 -11.93 -4.95
N MET A 185 -21.23 -12.79 -4.16
CA MET A 185 -21.90 -13.70 -3.23
C MET A 185 -22.70 -12.95 -2.15
N MET A 186 -22.21 -11.81 -1.67
CA MET A 186 -22.97 -10.95 -0.77
C MET A 186 -24.29 -10.46 -1.41
N LEU A 187 -24.22 -10.04 -2.68
CA LEU A 187 -25.41 -9.58 -3.43
C LEU A 187 -26.36 -10.74 -3.74
N GLU A 188 -25.86 -11.92 -4.08
CA GLU A 188 -26.66 -13.13 -4.32
C GLU A 188 -27.35 -13.63 -3.03
N ALA A 189 -26.70 -13.41 -1.88
CA ALA A 189 -27.28 -13.68 -0.56
C ALA A 189 -28.23 -12.58 -0.07
N GLU A 190 -28.56 -11.61 -0.94
CA GLU A 190 -29.44 -10.47 -0.65
C GLU A 190 -29.00 -9.63 0.57
N LEU A 191 -27.69 -9.59 0.88
CA LEU A 191 -27.20 -8.69 1.89
C LEU A 191 -27.41 -7.24 1.44
N PRO A 192 -27.95 -6.36 2.29
CA PRO A 192 -28.42 -5.03 1.89
C PRO A 192 -27.26 -4.02 1.74
N ILE A 193 -26.19 -4.39 1.03
CA ILE A 193 -25.05 -3.50 0.82
C ILE A 193 -25.39 -2.35 -0.13
N ASP A 194 -25.00 -1.14 0.23
CA ASP A 194 -25.21 0.09 -0.55
C ASP A 194 -23.89 0.75 -1.01
N ALA A 195 -22.76 0.33 -0.43
CA ALA A 195 -21.43 0.74 -0.85
C ALA A 195 -20.36 -0.33 -0.58
N VAL A 196 -19.24 -0.24 -1.29
CA VAL A 196 -18.02 -1.06 -1.08
C VAL A 196 -16.80 -0.17 -0.97
N VAL A 197 -16.08 -0.27 0.14
CA VAL A 197 -14.74 0.29 0.33
C VAL A 197 -13.73 -0.75 -0.12
N CYS A 198 -13.06 -0.52 -1.24
CA CYS A 198 -12.07 -1.42 -1.79
C CYS A 198 -10.66 -1.10 -1.30
N TYR A 199 -9.85 -2.14 -1.13
CA TYR A 199 -8.44 -2.02 -0.73
C TYR A 199 -7.68 -1.04 -1.62
N ASN A 200 -7.87 -1.11 -2.94
CA ASN A 200 -7.26 -0.16 -3.88
C ASN A 200 -8.08 -0.05 -5.17
N ASP A 201 -7.63 0.83 -6.08
CA ASP A 201 -8.33 1.08 -7.35
C ASP A 201 -8.38 -0.15 -8.26
N GLN A 202 -7.35 -1.03 -8.24
CA GLN A 202 -7.39 -2.28 -9.01
C GLN A 202 -8.53 -3.18 -8.55
N ILE A 203 -8.68 -3.35 -7.25
CA ILE A 203 -9.77 -4.14 -6.65
C ILE A 203 -11.12 -3.49 -6.96
N ALA A 204 -11.22 -2.15 -6.86
CA ALA A 204 -12.43 -1.42 -7.18
C ALA A 204 -12.88 -1.64 -8.64
N VAL A 205 -11.96 -1.57 -9.59
CA VAL A 205 -12.26 -1.83 -11.02
C VAL A 205 -12.73 -3.27 -11.25
N GLU A 206 -12.12 -4.26 -10.60
CA GLU A 206 -12.57 -5.66 -10.72
C GLU A 206 -13.98 -5.87 -10.12
N VAL A 207 -14.28 -5.20 -8.99
CA VAL A 207 -15.65 -5.20 -8.42
C VAL A 207 -16.64 -4.53 -9.38
N ILE A 208 -16.31 -3.38 -9.97
CA ILE A 208 -17.17 -2.69 -10.93
C ILE A 208 -17.43 -3.56 -12.17
N ARG A 209 -16.40 -4.17 -12.74
CA ARG A 209 -16.56 -5.09 -13.89
C ARG A 209 -17.42 -6.31 -13.56
N MET A 210 -17.36 -6.79 -12.33
CA MET A 210 -18.24 -7.87 -11.87
C MET A 210 -19.68 -7.37 -11.79
N LEU A 211 -19.91 -6.18 -11.19
CA LEU A 211 -21.25 -5.55 -11.10
C LEU A 211 -21.89 -5.36 -12.48
N GLU A 212 -21.13 -4.83 -13.46
CA GLU A 212 -21.59 -4.67 -14.84
C GLU A 212 -22.03 -6.02 -15.46
N ARG A 213 -21.27 -7.11 -15.23
CA ARG A 213 -21.62 -8.45 -15.75
C ARG A 213 -22.91 -9.01 -15.18
N ILE A 214 -23.27 -8.65 -13.93
CA ILE A 214 -24.54 -9.06 -13.30
C ILE A 214 -25.66 -8.01 -13.48
N GLY A 215 -25.44 -6.99 -14.34
CA GLY A 215 -26.44 -5.98 -14.68
C GLY A 215 -26.64 -4.90 -13.62
N LYS A 216 -25.71 -4.75 -12.68
CA LYS A 216 -25.72 -3.71 -11.65
C LYS A 216 -24.93 -2.48 -12.10
N LYS A 217 -25.41 -1.30 -11.75
CA LYS A 217 -24.80 -0.01 -12.12
C LYS A 217 -24.07 0.63 -10.94
N VAL A 218 -22.92 1.25 -11.25
CA VAL A 218 -22.15 2.07 -10.33
C VAL A 218 -22.23 3.52 -10.82
N PRO A 219 -22.67 4.47 -10.00
CA PRO A 219 -22.98 4.35 -8.56
C PRO A 219 -24.44 4.03 -8.20
N GLU A 220 -25.37 3.86 -9.18
CA GLU A 220 -26.81 3.85 -8.98
C GLU A 220 -27.26 2.71 -8.06
N ASP A 221 -26.81 1.48 -8.32
CA ASP A 221 -27.14 0.31 -7.48
C ASP A 221 -26.18 0.19 -6.29
N LEU A 222 -24.90 0.46 -6.49
CA LEU A 222 -23.84 0.29 -5.49
C LEU A 222 -22.75 1.34 -5.68
N SER A 223 -22.44 2.11 -4.64
CA SER A 223 -21.27 2.99 -4.65
C SER A 223 -19.98 2.20 -4.42
N VAL A 224 -18.90 2.55 -5.11
CA VAL A 224 -17.61 1.85 -5.01
C VAL A 224 -16.49 2.87 -4.82
N THR A 225 -15.66 2.69 -3.79
CA THR A 225 -14.45 3.50 -3.60
C THR A 225 -13.20 2.70 -3.89
N GLY A 226 -12.19 3.37 -4.46
CA GLY A 226 -10.84 2.85 -4.61
C GLY A 226 -9.89 3.39 -3.54
N TYR A 227 -8.58 3.26 -3.81
CA TYR A 227 -7.47 3.81 -3.04
C TYR A 227 -6.27 3.95 -3.98
N ASP A 228 -5.38 4.95 -3.78
CA ASP A 228 -4.13 5.24 -4.47
C ASP A 228 -4.20 6.32 -5.58
N ASP A 229 -5.38 6.74 -6.05
CA ASP A 229 -5.58 7.69 -7.16
C ASP A 229 -4.68 7.38 -8.38
N SER A 230 -4.63 6.12 -8.73
CA SER A 230 -3.85 5.62 -9.85
C SER A 230 -4.44 6.02 -11.21
N MET A 231 -3.72 5.74 -12.29
CA MET A 231 -4.22 6.01 -13.64
C MET A 231 -5.58 5.31 -13.91
N ILE A 232 -5.76 4.07 -13.41
CA ILE A 232 -7.00 3.34 -13.64
C ILE A 232 -8.21 3.93 -12.90
N ALA A 233 -7.99 4.71 -11.83
CA ALA A 233 -9.07 5.44 -11.17
C ALA A 233 -9.70 6.50 -12.07
N ARG A 234 -8.96 6.99 -13.08
CA ARG A 234 -9.39 8.02 -14.02
C ARG A 234 -9.82 7.46 -15.37
N THR A 235 -9.27 6.30 -15.76
CA THR A 235 -9.46 5.70 -17.10
C THR A 235 -10.25 4.39 -17.06
N GLY A 236 -10.71 3.96 -15.90
CA GLY A 236 -11.53 2.77 -15.71
C GLY A 236 -12.97 2.93 -16.24
N PRO A 237 -13.82 1.90 -16.06
CA PRO A 237 -15.22 1.94 -16.50
C PRO A 237 -16.01 3.10 -15.89
N VAL A 238 -15.71 3.46 -14.66
CA VAL A 238 -16.24 4.62 -13.93
C VAL A 238 -15.07 5.34 -13.25
N GLU A 239 -15.04 6.67 -13.28
CA GLU A 239 -14.05 7.46 -12.53
C GLU A 239 -14.22 7.26 -11.03
N LEU A 240 -13.18 6.71 -10.36
CA LEU A 240 -13.27 6.30 -8.97
C LEU A 240 -13.12 7.45 -7.98
N THR A 241 -14.03 7.53 -7.02
CA THR A 241 -13.79 8.17 -5.73
C THR A 241 -12.74 7.35 -5.00
N THR A 242 -11.64 8.00 -4.60
CA THR A 242 -10.43 7.33 -4.12
C THR A 242 -9.68 8.22 -3.13
N VAL A 243 -8.53 7.78 -2.70
CA VAL A 243 -7.59 8.54 -1.87
C VAL A 243 -6.29 8.72 -2.62
N SER A 244 -5.74 9.94 -2.58
CA SER A 244 -4.46 10.23 -3.20
C SER A 244 -3.31 9.47 -2.53
N HIS A 245 -2.43 8.93 -3.34
CA HIS A 245 -1.16 8.35 -2.93
C HIS A 245 -0.05 9.08 -3.68
N PRO A 246 0.68 10.01 -3.05
CA PRO A 246 1.71 10.80 -3.72
C PRO A 246 2.99 9.97 -3.94
N GLN A 247 2.93 9.04 -4.89
CA GLN A 247 3.91 7.99 -5.14
C GLN A 247 5.32 8.52 -5.39
N GLU A 248 5.43 9.53 -6.26
CA GLU A 248 6.72 10.17 -6.59
C GLU A 248 7.34 10.81 -5.36
N LYS A 249 6.56 11.58 -4.59
CA LYS A 249 7.01 12.20 -3.34
C LYS A 249 7.45 11.16 -2.30
N LEU A 250 6.74 10.03 -2.21
CA LEU A 250 7.14 8.93 -1.31
C LEU A 250 8.50 8.35 -1.72
N GLY A 251 8.70 8.17 -3.02
CA GLY A 251 9.99 7.73 -3.57
C GLY A 251 11.12 8.71 -3.27
N GLU A 252 10.90 10.00 -3.48
CA GLU A 252 11.86 11.06 -3.15
C GLU A 252 12.24 11.05 -1.67
N MET A 253 11.23 11.06 -0.78
CA MET A 253 11.45 11.04 0.66
C MET A 253 12.23 9.80 1.13
N ALA A 254 11.99 8.64 0.49
CA ALA A 254 12.71 7.42 0.81
C ALA A 254 14.19 7.50 0.39
N ALA A 255 14.46 8.06 -0.78
CA ALA A 255 15.82 8.30 -1.27
C ALA A 255 16.57 9.32 -0.40
N GLU A 256 15.93 10.43 -0.07
CA GLU A 256 16.49 11.47 0.82
C GLU A 256 16.85 10.88 2.19
N LEU A 257 15.92 10.11 2.81
CA LEU A 257 16.17 9.47 4.10
C LEU A 257 17.33 8.47 4.03
N LEU A 258 17.44 7.68 2.95
CA LEU A 258 18.56 6.78 2.76
C LEU A 258 19.89 7.54 2.61
N LEU A 259 19.90 8.65 1.88
CA LEU A 259 21.09 9.52 1.74
C LEU A 259 21.53 10.13 3.07
N GLU A 260 20.59 10.58 3.92
CA GLU A 260 20.86 11.03 5.29
C GLU A 260 21.63 9.94 6.06
N LEU A 261 21.15 8.70 6.01
CA LEU A 261 21.77 7.55 6.68
C LEU A 261 23.17 7.24 6.13
N LEU A 262 23.35 7.32 4.80
CA LEU A 262 24.64 7.10 4.15
C LEU A 262 25.69 8.14 4.53
N HIS A 263 25.24 9.37 4.81
CA HIS A 263 26.10 10.47 5.28
C HIS A 263 26.34 10.43 6.81
N GLY A 264 25.87 9.38 7.48
CA GLY A 264 26.05 9.20 8.93
C GLY A 264 25.18 10.12 9.79
N ILE A 265 24.10 10.64 9.22
CA ILE A 265 23.11 11.42 9.95
C ILE A 265 22.13 10.41 10.57
N PRO A 266 22.16 10.17 11.89
CA PRO A 266 21.21 9.26 12.51
C PRO A 266 19.80 9.86 12.40
N PRO A 267 18.78 9.05 12.10
CA PRO A 267 17.41 9.52 12.16
C PRO A 267 17.12 9.91 13.63
N GLU A 268 16.67 11.14 13.85
CA GLU A 268 16.07 11.49 15.13
C GLU A 268 14.93 10.50 15.42
N GLU A 269 14.70 10.14 16.69
CA GLU A 269 13.61 9.21 17.06
C GLU A 269 12.25 9.62 16.46
N SER A 270 12.00 10.93 16.38
CA SER A 270 10.81 11.52 15.73
C SER A 270 10.75 11.34 14.21
N ARG A 271 11.85 10.95 13.57
CA ARG A 271 11.97 10.82 12.10
C ARG A 271 12.13 9.37 11.61
N VAL A 272 12.12 8.40 12.52
CA VAL A 272 12.19 6.98 12.16
C VAL A 272 10.97 6.57 11.33
N LEU A 273 9.77 7.04 11.70
CA LEU A 273 8.55 6.88 10.94
C LEU A 273 8.11 8.22 10.38
N ARG A 274 8.07 8.33 9.04
CA ARG A 274 7.49 9.48 8.33
C ARG A 274 6.17 9.08 7.71
N LEU A 275 5.08 9.72 8.11
CA LEU A 275 3.75 9.51 7.54
C LEU A 275 3.44 10.61 6.53
N ILE A 276 2.94 10.19 5.37
CA ILE A 276 2.39 11.08 4.35
C ILE A 276 0.88 11.10 4.52
N GLU A 277 0.30 12.29 4.60
CA GLU A 277 -1.15 12.43 4.70
C GLU A 277 -1.84 12.19 3.36
N PRO A 278 -2.88 11.33 3.34
CA PRO A 278 -3.71 11.12 2.17
C PRO A 278 -4.78 12.21 2.05
N GLU A 279 -5.23 12.44 0.81
CA GLU A 279 -6.35 13.34 0.52
C GLU A 279 -7.47 12.59 -0.18
N LEU A 280 -8.72 12.89 0.18
CA LEU A 280 -9.89 12.34 -0.46
C LEU A 280 -10.07 12.97 -1.86
N VAL A 281 -10.28 12.12 -2.86
CA VAL A 281 -10.54 12.52 -4.25
C VAL A 281 -11.90 12.01 -4.67
N ILE A 282 -12.88 12.90 -4.73
CA ILE A 282 -14.26 12.56 -5.07
C ILE A 282 -14.43 12.57 -6.58
N ARG A 283 -15.04 11.49 -7.12
CA ARG A 283 -15.41 11.32 -8.53
C ARG A 283 -16.79 10.66 -8.68
N LYS A 284 -17.02 9.93 -9.77
CA LYS A 284 -18.34 9.48 -10.22
C LYS A 284 -18.79 8.12 -9.66
N SER A 285 -17.90 7.35 -9.01
CA SER A 285 -18.22 6.01 -8.52
C SER A 285 -19.03 5.96 -7.23
N CYS A 286 -19.37 7.11 -6.68
CA CYS A 286 -20.23 7.24 -5.50
C CYS A 286 -21.29 8.31 -5.73
N MET A 287 -22.45 8.12 -5.14
CA MET A 287 -23.56 9.08 -5.17
C MET A 287 -24.14 9.28 -3.77
N GLU A 288 -24.88 10.35 -3.59
CA GLU A 288 -25.64 10.60 -2.37
C GLU A 288 -26.83 9.64 -2.28
N ARG A 289 -27.03 9.01 -1.11
CA ARG A 289 -28.18 8.18 -0.79
C ARG A 289 -29.15 9.00 0.10
N ARG A 290 -30.40 9.07 -0.32
CA ARG A 290 -31.47 9.76 0.41
C ARG A 290 -32.22 8.80 1.32
#